data_0089fcb3737de1dd90c2305a32bba462
#
_entry.id   0089fcb3737de1dd90c2305a32bba462
#
_cell.length_a   1.000
_cell.length_b   1.000
_cell.length_c   1.000
_cell.angle_alpha   90.00
_cell.angle_beta   90.00
_cell.angle_gamma   90.00
#
_symmetry.space_group_name_H-M   'P 1'
#
loop_
_entity.id
_entity.type
_entity.pdbx_description
1 polymer ?
#
loop_
_entity_poly.entity_id
_entity_poly.type
_entity_poly.pdbx_seq_one_letter_code
_entity_poly.pdbx_strand_id
1 'polypeptide(L)'
;MAINPSADVLRAARALVGWTQRDLSDVSKVSRPTINRLENGGAAMVETVQALVKAFEAQGLEFIDVSQTSGEGVRWRTPAGRLEQDLR
;
A
#
# COMPACT_ATOMS: atom_id res chain seq x y z
N MET A 1 -13.41 7.88 -6.40
CA MET A 1 -13.34 7.83 -4.95
C MET A 1 -12.05 7.17 -4.52
N ALA A 2 -11.40 7.72 -3.52
CA ALA A 2 -10.09 7.22 -3.11
C ALA A 2 -10.24 5.95 -2.26
N ILE A 3 -9.32 5.01 -2.46
CA ILE A 3 -9.22 3.83 -1.65
C ILE A 3 -8.65 4.22 -0.29
N ASN A 4 -9.22 3.68 0.76
CA ASN A 4 -8.73 3.92 2.11
C ASN A 4 -8.43 2.57 2.78
N PRO A 5 -7.29 1.97 2.46
CA PRO A 5 -6.98 0.63 2.94
C PRO A 5 -6.81 0.58 4.45
N SER A 6 -7.20 -0.55 5.03
CA SER A 6 -7.05 -0.77 6.46
C SER A 6 -5.58 -1.01 6.82
N ALA A 7 -5.31 -1.02 8.11
CA ALA A 7 -3.98 -1.32 8.60
C ALA A 7 -3.47 -2.67 8.09
N ASP A 8 -4.33 -3.67 8.10
CA ASP A 8 -3.95 -5.00 7.62
C ASP A 8 -3.55 -4.99 6.15
N VAL A 9 -4.31 -4.27 5.33
CA VAL A 9 -4.04 -4.21 3.90
C VAL A 9 -2.75 -3.43 3.63
N LEU A 10 -2.50 -2.37 4.40
CA LEU A 10 -1.24 -1.64 4.25
C LEU A 10 -0.04 -2.51 4.56
N ARG A 11 -0.12 -3.31 5.63
CA ARG A 11 0.97 -4.23 5.95
C ARG A 11 1.13 -5.31 4.89
N ALA A 12 0.00 -5.80 4.35
CA ALA A 12 0.05 -6.80 3.29
C ALA A 12 0.71 -6.23 2.03
N ALA A 13 0.39 -4.99 1.69
CA ALA A 13 1.01 -4.34 0.53
C ALA A 13 2.51 -4.24 0.71
N ARG A 14 2.94 -3.84 1.90
CA ARG A 14 4.36 -3.73 2.18
C ARG A 14 5.05 -5.09 2.08
N ALA A 15 4.39 -6.14 2.56
CA ALA A 15 4.93 -7.49 2.47
C ALA A 15 5.06 -7.95 1.02
N LEU A 16 4.05 -7.63 0.21
CA LEU A 16 4.09 -8.04 -1.20
C LEU A 16 5.26 -7.43 -1.94
N VAL A 17 5.56 -6.16 -1.72
CA VAL A 17 6.66 -5.51 -2.41
C VAL A 17 8.00 -5.71 -1.70
N GLY A 18 7.99 -6.28 -0.51
CA GLY A 18 9.23 -6.56 0.21
C GLY A 18 9.87 -5.33 0.84
N TRP A 19 9.09 -4.31 1.14
CA TRP A 19 9.63 -3.10 1.73
C TRP A 19 9.55 -3.10 3.24
N THR A 20 10.57 -2.51 3.88
CA THR A 20 10.47 -2.15 5.29
C THR A 20 9.67 -0.86 5.39
N GLN A 21 9.31 -0.47 6.63
CA GLN A 21 8.66 0.83 6.82
C GLN A 21 9.58 1.96 6.36
N ARG A 22 10.88 1.78 6.53
CA ARG A 22 11.83 2.79 6.09
C ARG A 22 11.83 2.92 4.57
N ASP A 23 11.81 1.80 3.86
CA ASP A 23 11.73 1.82 2.41
C ASP A 23 10.47 2.57 1.95
N LEU A 24 9.34 2.26 2.56
CA LEU A 24 8.09 2.90 2.22
C LEU A 24 8.14 4.40 2.52
N SER A 25 8.75 4.77 3.64
CA SER A 25 8.90 6.17 3.99
C SER A 25 9.73 6.91 2.94
N ASP A 26 10.83 6.29 2.51
CA ASP A 26 11.71 6.91 1.52
C ASP A 26 10.98 7.15 0.19
N VAL A 27 10.19 6.19 -0.24
CA VAL A 27 9.50 6.28 -1.53
C VAL A 27 8.29 7.21 -1.45
N SER A 28 7.50 7.10 -0.40
CA SER A 28 6.25 7.84 -0.29
C SER A 28 6.41 9.24 0.27
N LYS A 29 7.54 9.49 0.93
CA LYS A 29 7.81 10.75 1.64
C LYS A 29 6.91 10.93 2.86
N VAL A 30 6.28 9.86 3.32
CA VAL A 30 5.51 9.86 4.55
C VAL A 30 6.43 9.40 5.67
N SER A 31 6.38 10.06 6.82
CA SER A 31 7.30 9.75 7.91
C SER A 31 7.04 8.34 8.48
N ARG A 32 8.11 7.71 8.97
CA ARG A 32 7.99 6.38 9.54
C ARG A 32 7.00 6.31 10.72
N PRO A 33 7.01 7.29 11.65
CA PRO A 33 6.03 7.24 12.73
C PRO A 33 4.59 7.27 12.23
N THR A 34 4.32 8.01 11.15
CA THR A 34 2.99 8.05 10.58
C THR A 34 2.63 6.70 9.96
N ILE A 35 3.57 6.09 9.25
CA ILE A 35 3.36 4.76 8.68
C ILE A 35 3.07 3.76 9.78
N ASN A 36 3.88 3.79 10.85
CA ASN A 36 3.69 2.88 11.96
C ASN A 36 2.32 3.07 12.60
N ARG A 37 1.91 4.31 12.78
CA ARG A 37 0.59 4.59 13.36
C ARG A 37 -0.52 4.03 12.49
N LEU A 38 -0.44 4.23 11.18
CA LEU A 38 -1.44 3.72 10.26
C LEU A 38 -1.48 2.20 10.26
N GLU A 39 -0.32 1.56 10.30
CA GLU A 39 -0.26 0.10 10.30
C GLU A 39 -0.73 -0.51 11.62
N ASN A 40 -0.91 0.31 12.63
CA ASN A 40 -1.44 -0.12 13.92
C ASN A 40 -2.87 0.36 14.15
N GLY A 41 -3.54 0.79 13.09
CA GLY A 41 -4.96 1.12 13.17
C GLY A 41 -5.26 2.59 13.43
N GLY A 42 -4.25 3.44 13.49
CA GLY A 42 -4.48 4.86 13.68
C GLY A 42 -4.88 5.55 12.39
N ALA A 43 -5.13 6.84 12.48
CA ALA A 43 -5.61 7.62 11.35
C ALA A 43 -4.58 8.64 10.88
N ALA A 44 -4.75 9.07 9.64
CA ALA A 44 -3.94 10.14 9.07
C ALA A 44 -4.79 10.86 8.04
N MET A 45 -4.27 11.98 7.55
CA MET A 45 -4.99 12.74 6.54
C MET A 45 -5.11 11.94 5.25
N VAL A 46 -6.18 12.21 4.50
CA VAL A 46 -6.43 11.50 3.26
C VAL A 46 -5.24 11.60 2.32
N GLU A 47 -4.64 12.79 2.22
CA GLU A 47 -3.49 12.97 1.34
C GLU A 47 -2.33 12.08 1.72
N THR A 48 -2.13 11.88 3.02
CA THR A 48 -1.07 11.02 3.51
C THR A 48 -1.31 9.56 3.09
N VAL A 49 -2.54 9.10 3.31
CA VAL A 49 -2.90 7.74 2.93
C VAL A 49 -2.75 7.54 1.43
N GLN A 50 -3.17 8.53 0.64
CA GLN A 50 -3.08 8.43 -0.80
C GLN A 50 -1.63 8.43 -1.30
N ALA A 51 -0.73 9.09 -0.58
CA ALA A 51 0.69 9.03 -0.93
C ALA A 51 1.22 7.60 -0.79
N LEU A 52 0.78 6.89 0.26
CA LEU A 52 1.17 5.49 0.42
C LEU A 52 0.57 4.62 -0.68
N VAL A 53 -0.71 4.81 -0.97
CA VAL A 53 -1.38 4.04 -2.02
C VAL A 53 -0.66 4.21 -3.35
N LYS A 54 -0.31 5.46 -3.69
CA LYS A 54 0.38 5.71 -4.96
C LYS A 54 1.74 5.06 -5.00
N ALA A 55 2.47 5.05 -3.90
CA ALA A 55 3.77 4.40 -3.86
C ALA A 55 3.65 2.92 -4.17
N PHE A 56 2.64 2.26 -3.60
CA PHE A 56 2.42 0.84 -3.86
C PHE A 56 1.93 0.60 -5.28
N GLU A 57 1.03 1.46 -5.77
CA GLU A 57 0.52 1.30 -7.13
C GLU A 57 1.63 1.43 -8.16
N ALA A 58 2.60 2.29 -7.89
CA ALA A 58 3.74 2.44 -8.79
C ALA A 58 4.58 1.18 -8.87
N GLN A 59 4.49 0.30 -7.86
CA GLN A 59 5.19 -0.97 -7.86
C GLN A 59 4.38 -2.08 -8.55
N GLY A 60 3.15 -1.79 -8.95
CA GLY A 60 2.33 -2.76 -9.66
C GLY A 60 1.22 -3.36 -8.82
N LEU A 61 0.96 -2.84 -7.63
CA LEU A 61 -0.13 -3.33 -6.82
C LEU A 61 -1.44 -2.66 -7.18
N GLU A 62 -2.51 -3.36 -6.90
CA GLU A 62 -3.87 -2.86 -7.07
C GLU A 62 -4.61 -3.09 -5.77
N PHE A 63 -5.22 -2.04 -5.23
CA PHE A 63 -6.01 -2.16 -4.01
C PHE A 63 -7.46 -2.48 -4.38
N ILE A 64 -8.07 -3.34 -3.59
CA ILE A 64 -9.43 -3.81 -3.82
C ILE A 64 -10.28 -3.33 -2.67
N ASP A 65 -11.33 -2.58 -2.99
CA ASP A 65 -12.22 -2.06 -1.95
C ASP A 65 -13.21 -3.14 -1.51
N VAL A 66 -13.76 -2.96 -0.32
CA VAL A 66 -14.77 -3.87 0.17
C VAL A 66 -16.01 -3.77 -0.70
N SER A 67 -16.69 -4.88 -0.91
CA SER A 67 -17.93 -4.92 -1.66
C SER A 67 -18.95 -5.70 -0.86
N GLN A 68 -20.14 -5.88 -1.43
CA GLN A 68 -21.16 -6.63 -0.74
C GLN A 68 -20.85 -8.12 -0.62
N THR A 69 -19.95 -8.60 -1.48
CA THR A 69 -19.65 -10.04 -1.53
C THR A 69 -18.20 -10.38 -1.19
N SER A 70 -17.36 -9.37 -1.02
CA SER A 70 -15.94 -9.61 -0.80
C SER A 70 -15.35 -8.55 0.10
N GLY A 71 -14.37 -8.94 0.89
CA GLY A 71 -13.64 -7.98 1.71
C GLY A 71 -12.63 -7.20 0.90
N GLU A 72 -11.97 -6.26 1.56
CA GLU A 72 -10.92 -5.48 0.92
C GLU A 72 -9.66 -6.31 0.77
N GLY A 73 -8.73 -5.84 -0.04
CA GLY A 73 -7.49 -6.53 -0.21
C GLY A 73 -6.52 -5.78 -1.09
N VAL A 74 -5.44 -6.44 -1.42
CA VAL A 74 -4.44 -5.89 -2.31
C VAL A 74 -3.83 -7.06 -3.10
N ARG A 75 -3.49 -6.80 -4.35
CA ARG A 75 -2.91 -7.84 -5.19
C ARG A 75 -2.03 -7.20 -6.26
N TRP A 76 -1.22 -8.03 -6.92
CA TRP A 76 -0.51 -7.58 -8.09
C TRP A 76 -1.52 -7.31 -9.19
N ARG A 77 -1.32 -6.21 -9.92
CA ARG A 77 -2.27 -5.78 -10.94
C ARG A 77 -2.34 -6.73 -12.12
N THR A 78 -1.22 -7.37 -12.45
CA THR A 78 -1.18 -8.26 -13.59
C THR A 78 -0.73 -9.64 -13.16
N PRO A 79 -1.05 -10.67 -13.96
CA PRO A 79 -0.61 -12.01 -13.61
C PRO A 79 0.89 -12.18 -13.50
N ALA A 80 1.66 -11.31 -14.14
CA ALA A 80 3.10 -11.38 -14.04
C ALA A 80 3.63 -10.95 -12.68
N GLY A 81 2.79 -10.26 -11.89
CA GLY A 81 3.20 -9.83 -10.57
C GLY A 81 3.99 -8.55 -10.62
N ARG A 82 5.16 -8.55 -9.96
CA ARG A 82 5.97 -7.35 -9.84
C ARG A 82 6.30 -6.76 -11.21
N LEU A 83 6.37 -5.43 -11.25
CA LEU A 83 6.65 -4.75 -12.51
C LEU A 83 8.07 -5.05 -13.00
N GLU A 84 8.24 -4.70 -14.25
CA GLU A 84 9.41 -5.09 -15.00
C GLU A 84 10.74 -4.62 -14.55
N GLN A 85 10.79 -3.59 -13.74
CA GLN A 85 12.08 -3.10 -13.31
C GLN A 85 12.90 -4.16 -12.64
N ASP A 86 12.28 -5.27 -12.32
CA ASP A 86 13.01 -6.35 -11.72
C ASP A 86 13.83 -7.11 -12.68
N LEU A 87 13.59 -6.92 -13.92
CA LEU A 87 14.34 -7.65 -14.87
C LEU A 87 15.73 -7.17 -14.89
N ARG A 88 16.55 -8.01 -14.95
CA ARG A 88 17.90 -7.56 -14.91
C ARG A 88 18.78 -8.56 -15.43
#